data_2304d0c39f94b994c6519dac19f0aad4
#
_entry.id   2304d0c39f94b994c6519dac19f0aad4
#
_cell.length_a   1.000
_cell.length_b   1.000
_cell.length_c   1.000
_cell.angle_alpha   90.00
_cell.angle_beta   90.00
_cell.angle_gamma   90.00
#
_symmetry.space_group_name_H-M   'P 1'
#
loop_
_entity.id
_entity.type
_entity.pdbx_description
1 polymer ?
#
loop_
_entity_poly.entity_id
_entity_poly.type
_entity_poly.pdbx_seq_one_letter_code
_entity_poly.pdbx_strand_id
1 'polypeptide(L)'
;MRKTLVSLLILISVVGSMFAKTENLRNAVKTDKKWWKEAIIYQLYPRSFKDSNGDGIGDLQGIISKLDYIKSLGVTAVWLNPIYTSPNDDNGYDISDYRDIMKDFGTMDDFNQLQKGLHDRGIRLVMDLVVNHSSDEHEWFKQARSSRTNPYRDYYHWWPAEKGKPAPRFSYHDINFSAWAFDSLTNSYYLHYFSPKQPDLKWENPALRKEVYSIMKFWLDKGVDGFRMDALTYAAKDTTYPAFPKGYEKKLSRYYFSPKLHDYLQEMNREVLSKYDVMTVSEGVGSTFEDAHNLVDADRNELSMGYHFEATVIGSPKGYNMLDLKRIFSKWDSAFATKGWMSVFLGNHDGARMLSKYGNDAPQFREHASKMLSTFILSMRGTPYCYNGDEIGMTNIYMDKIEDYRDELALRGYINCVNNKGDIKEYLEKQQLFSRDNARTPFQWNDMPNAAFTTGIPWLKVNPNFKEINVAAQEKDKNSILNYFRRMVKFRKDNPILVYGDYQLLDAENPKVYAYLRKYEGRKLLVLLNFSTTNAVATTGIKVKSPKLKITNYKEKVITPGSDGRFELRPFEAAIYEL
;
A
#
# COMPACT_ATOMS: atom_id res chain seq x y z
N MET A 1 24.16 -9.24 53.57
CA MET A 1 24.33 -10.28 52.54
C MET A 1 23.08 -11.10 52.21
N ARG A 2 22.27 -11.67 53.12
CA ARG A 2 21.06 -12.46 52.78
C ARG A 2 19.98 -11.65 52.01
N LYS A 3 19.70 -10.40 52.36
CA LYS A 3 18.68 -9.57 51.67
C LYS A 3 19.07 -9.21 50.24
N THR A 4 20.36 -9.01 49.98
CA THR A 4 20.87 -8.67 48.61
C THR A 4 20.83 -9.90 47.70
N LEU A 5 21.04 -11.10 48.20
CA LEU A 5 20.97 -12.34 47.43
C LEU A 5 19.53 -12.69 47.02
N VAL A 6 18.56 -12.46 47.89
CA VAL A 6 17.14 -12.69 47.61
C VAL A 6 16.62 -11.71 46.54
N SER A 7 17.02 -10.42 46.63
CA SER A 7 16.66 -9.41 45.61
C SER A 7 17.25 -9.73 44.23
N LEU A 8 18.49 -10.26 44.18
CA LEU A 8 19.13 -10.65 42.92
C LEU A 8 18.46 -11.89 42.31
N LEU A 9 18.07 -12.88 43.12
CA LEU A 9 17.35 -14.07 42.65
C LEU A 9 15.94 -13.72 42.12
N ILE A 10 15.23 -12.80 42.77
CA ILE A 10 13.92 -12.32 42.30
C ILE A 10 14.08 -11.56 40.97
N LEU A 11 15.11 -10.72 40.86
CA LEU A 11 15.37 -9.99 39.61
C LEU A 11 15.70 -10.93 38.43
N ILE A 12 16.52 -11.95 38.69
CA ILE A 12 16.88 -12.97 37.69
C ILE A 12 15.64 -13.80 37.29
N SER A 13 14.76 -14.16 38.24
CA SER A 13 13.55 -14.91 37.95
C SER A 13 12.52 -14.08 37.16
N VAL A 14 12.38 -12.80 37.47
CA VAL A 14 11.49 -11.86 36.73
C VAL A 14 12.01 -11.62 35.31
N VAL A 15 13.31 -11.40 35.17
CA VAL A 15 13.93 -11.22 33.84
C VAL A 15 13.83 -12.51 33.02
N GLY A 16 14.12 -13.67 33.64
CA GLY A 16 13.97 -14.98 33.00
C GLY A 16 12.53 -15.29 32.57
N SER A 17 11.55 -14.94 33.39
CA SER A 17 10.12 -15.11 33.04
C SER A 17 9.67 -14.17 31.94
N MET A 18 10.19 -12.93 31.90
CA MET A 18 9.94 -11.98 30.80
C MET A 18 10.54 -12.47 29.48
N PHE A 19 11.79 -12.97 29.48
CA PHE A 19 12.40 -13.54 28.28
C PHE A 19 11.63 -14.77 27.78
N ALA A 20 11.26 -15.70 28.64
CA ALA A 20 10.47 -16.87 28.26
C ALA A 20 9.08 -16.50 27.71
N LYS A 21 8.41 -15.51 28.31
CA LYS A 21 7.13 -15.01 27.81
C LYS A 21 7.27 -14.36 26.42
N THR A 22 8.31 -13.57 26.21
CA THR A 22 8.58 -12.92 24.91
C THR A 22 8.91 -13.95 23.83
N GLU A 23 9.68 -14.98 24.16
CA GLU A 23 10.02 -16.05 23.22
C GLU A 23 8.78 -16.90 22.87
N ASN A 24 7.92 -17.21 23.85
CA ASN A 24 6.65 -17.88 23.60
C ASN A 24 5.72 -17.07 22.69
N LEU A 25 5.62 -15.76 22.86
CA LEU A 25 4.84 -14.88 21.99
C LEU A 25 5.41 -14.84 20.55
N ARG A 26 6.73 -14.76 20.41
CA ARG A 26 7.39 -14.83 19.08
C ARG A 26 7.12 -16.17 18.39
N ASN A 27 7.15 -17.26 19.13
CA ASN A 27 6.84 -18.58 18.60
C ASN A 27 5.36 -18.71 18.20
N ALA A 28 4.44 -18.12 18.95
CA ALA A 28 3.02 -18.08 18.61
C ALA A 28 2.77 -17.38 17.26
N VAL A 29 3.42 -16.23 17.00
CA VAL A 29 3.32 -15.55 15.69
C VAL A 29 3.85 -16.41 14.55
N LYS A 30 4.90 -17.21 14.78
CA LYS A 30 5.51 -18.10 13.78
C LYS A 30 4.66 -19.35 13.48
N THR A 31 3.86 -19.80 14.45
CA THR A 31 3.01 -21.00 14.31
C THR A 31 1.60 -20.68 13.80
N ASP A 32 1.12 -19.45 13.95
CA ASP A 32 -0.16 -18.99 13.42
C ASP A 32 -0.05 -18.75 11.90
N LYS A 33 -0.08 -19.86 11.16
CA LYS A 33 -0.02 -19.84 9.70
C LYS A 33 -1.38 -19.45 9.13
N LYS A 34 -1.40 -18.34 8.42
CA LYS A 34 -2.56 -17.82 7.67
C LYS A 34 -2.15 -17.62 6.22
N TRP A 35 -3.05 -17.91 5.29
CA TRP A 35 -2.78 -17.76 3.86
C TRP A 35 -2.28 -16.35 3.50
N TRP A 36 -2.83 -15.33 4.13
CA TRP A 36 -2.47 -13.94 3.87
C TRP A 36 -1.11 -13.53 4.45
N LYS A 37 -0.58 -14.22 5.46
CA LYS A 37 0.81 -14.05 5.92
C LYS A 37 1.82 -14.55 4.89
N GLU A 38 1.47 -15.63 4.20
CA GLU A 38 2.30 -16.26 3.16
C GLU A 38 2.07 -15.66 1.78
N ALA A 39 1.02 -14.86 1.62
CA ALA A 39 0.66 -14.26 0.34
C ALA A 39 1.75 -13.34 -0.19
N ILE A 40 1.82 -13.27 -1.52
CA ILE A 40 2.51 -12.23 -2.28
C ILE A 40 1.42 -11.55 -3.10
N ILE A 41 1.13 -10.30 -2.74
CA ILE A 41 -0.01 -9.57 -3.29
C ILE A 41 0.46 -8.71 -4.46
N TYR A 42 -0.21 -8.84 -5.59
CA TYR A 42 -0.02 -8.01 -6.77
C TYR A 42 -1.13 -6.98 -6.84
N GLN A 43 -0.80 -5.72 -6.56
CA GLN A 43 -1.75 -4.63 -6.71
C GLN A 43 -1.91 -4.29 -8.18
N LEU A 44 -3.13 -4.28 -8.67
CA LEU A 44 -3.49 -4.03 -10.05
C LEU A 44 -4.39 -2.81 -10.15
N TYR A 45 -3.95 -1.83 -10.96
CA TYR A 45 -4.71 -0.62 -11.28
C TYR A 45 -5.45 -0.83 -12.62
N PRO A 46 -6.78 -1.15 -12.61
CA PRO A 46 -7.51 -1.63 -13.78
C PRO A 46 -7.43 -0.68 -14.97
N ARG A 47 -7.68 0.61 -14.73
CA ARG A 47 -7.73 1.68 -15.74
C ARG A 47 -6.48 1.76 -16.62
N SER A 48 -5.32 1.31 -16.11
CA SER A 48 -4.03 1.39 -16.80
C SER A 48 -3.41 0.04 -17.11
N PHE A 49 -4.06 -1.09 -16.84
CA PHE A 49 -3.42 -2.39 -17.02
C PHE A 49 -3.51 -2.90 -18.46
N LYS A 50 -4.71 -3.02 -19.02
CA LYS A 50 -4.94 -3.44 -20.40
C LYS A 50 -6.34 -3.04 -20.85
N ASP A 51 -6.42 -2.31 -21.93
CA ASP A 51 -7.65 -2.00 -22.65
C ASP A 51 -7.95 -3.08 -23.68
N SER A 52 -9.16 -3.64 -23.66
CA SER A 52 -9.60 -4.69 -24.60
C SER A 52 -10.47 -4.17 -25.73
N ASN A 53 -11.16 -3.03 -25.56
CA ASN A 53 -12.16 -2.51 -26.48
C ASN A 53 -11.69 -1.32 -27.33
N GLY A 54 -10.53 -0.72 -26.98
CA GLY A 54 -9.91 0.37 -27.73
C GLY A 54 -10.40 1.76 -27.37
N ASP A 55 -11.07 1.94 -26.23
CA ASP A 55 -11.55 3.24 -25.77
C ASP A 55 -10.48 4.07 -25.02
N GLY A 56 -9.33 3.48 -24.78
CA GLY A 56 -8.19 4.12 -24.10
C GLY A 56 -8.17 3.88 -22.59
N ILE A 57 -9.12 3.13 -22.05
CA ILE A 57 -9.26 2.81 -20.62
C ILE A 57 -9.08 1.30 -20.45
N GLY A 58 -8.24 0.90 -19.50
CA GLY A 58 -8.09 -0.52 -19.14
C GLY A 58 -9.37 -1.07 -18.49
N ASP A 59 -9.69 -2.33 -18.78
CA ASP A 59 -10.95 -2.96 -18.41
C ASP A 59 -10.78 -4.40 -17.89
N LEU A 60 -11.88 -5.00 -17.39
CA LEU A 60 -11.84 -6.34 -16.82
C LEU A 60 -11.52 -7.42 -17.87
N GLN A 61 -12.00 -7.30 -19.11
CA GLN A 61 -11.67 -8.21 -20.19
C GLN A 61 -10.19 -8.13 -20.58
N GLY A 62 -9.61 -6.91 -20.53
CA GLY A 62 -8.18 -6.71 -20.67
C GLY A 62 -7.39 -7.44 -19.59
N ILE A 63 -7.82 -7.36 -18.33
CA ILE A 63 -7.19 -8.10 -17.22
C ILE A 63 -7.34 -9.62 -17.43
N ILE A 64 -8.53 -10.10 -17.80
CA ILE A 64 -8.80 -11.51 -18.10
C ILE A 64 -7.85 -12.03 -19.18
N SER A 65 -7.60 -11.26 -20.22
CA SER A 65 -6.66 -11.59 -21.30
C SER A 65 -5.20 -11.78 -20.83
N LYS A 66 -4.88 -11.31 -19.61
CA LYS A 66 -3.54 -11.33 -19.00
C LYS A 66 -3.42 -12.22 -17.76
N LEU A 67 -4.41 -13.03 -17.47
CA LEU A 67 -4.39 -13.91 -16.29
C LEU A 67 -3.20 -14.88 -16.28
N ASP A 68 -2.78 -15.39 -17.45
CA ASP A 68 -1.62 -16.28 -17.53
C ASP A 68 -0.30 -15.53 -17.27
N TYR A 69 -0.21 -14.26 -17.66
CA TYR A 69 0.90 -13.40 -17.27
C TYR A 69 0.93 -13.24 -15.76
N ILE A 70 -0.19 -12.86 -15.13
CA ILE A 70 -0.29 -12.71 -13.67
C ILE A 70 0.09 -14.02 -12.96
N LYS A 71 -0.41 -15.17 -13.43
CA LYS A 71 -0.02 -16.49 -12.92
C LYS A 71 1.48 -16.74 -13.03
N SER A 72 2.10 -16.33 -14.14
CA SER A 72 3.52 -16.53 -14.39
C SER A 72 4.42 -15.73 -13.44
N LEU A 73 3.93 -14.64 -12.85
CA LEU A 73 4.65 -13.87 -11.81
C LEU A 73 4.83 -14.70 -10.53
N GLY A 74 3.97 -15.72 -10.31
CA GLY A 74 4.00 -16.57 -9.12
C GLY A 74 3.31 -15.94 -7.90
N VAL A 75 2.68 -14.78 -8.03
CA VAL A 75 1.88 -14.12 -7.00
C VAL A 75 0.68 -14.96 -6.59
N THR A 76 0.18 -14.78 -5.37
CA THR A 76 -0.85 -15.64 -4.79
C THR A 76 -2.16 -14.91 -4.51
N ALA A 77 -2.15 -13.60 -4.59
CA ALA A 77 -3.35 -12.79 -4.54
C ALA A 77 -3.21 -11.55 -5.44
N VAL A 78 -4.30 -11.09 -5.99
CA VAL A 78 -4.43 -9.81 -6.69
C VAL A 78 -5.24 -8.87 -5.79
N TRP A 79 -4.72 -7.68 -5.53
CA TRP A 79 -5.51 -6.57 -5.01
C TRP A 79 -5.93 -5.69 -6.19
N LEU A 80 -7.22 -5.63 -6.44
CA LEU A 80 -7.82 -4.84 -7.50
C LEU A 80 -8.26 -3.47 -6.95
N ASN A 81 -7.72 -2.38 -7.47
CA ASN A 81 -8.20 -1.03 -7.16
C ASN A 81 -9.68 -0.87 -7.56
N PRO A 82 -10.41 0.16 -7.07
CA PRO A 82 -11.86 0.22 -7.21
C PRO A 82 -12.35 0.04 -8.65
N ILE A 83 -13.36 -0.83 -8.78
CA ILE A 83 -14.05 -1.10 -10.06
C ILE A 83 -15.56 -0.84 -9.97
N TYR A 84 -16.01 -0.33 -8.83
CA TYR A 84 -17.41 -0.01 -8.57
C TYR A 84 -17.90 1.14 -9.47
N THR A 85 -19.22 1.27 -9.64
CA THR A 85 -19.79 2.41 -10.34
C THR A 85 -19.42 3.73 -9.65
N SER A 86 -18.81 4.64 -10.40
CA SER A 86 -18.28 5.90 -9.92
C SER A 86 -18.39 6.98 -11.00
N PRO A 87 -18.68 8.25 -10.64
CA PRO A 87 -18.50 9.40 -11.53
C PRO A 87 -17.06 9.70 -11.89
N ASN A 88 -16.11 9.10 -11.18
CA ASN A 88 -14.68 9.17 -11.43
C ASN A 88 -14.04 10.54 -11.12
N ASP A 89 -14.52 11.24 -10.10
CA ASP A 89 -13.90 12.49 -9.59
C ASP A 89 -12.52 12.19 -8.99
N ASP A 90 -12.39 11.10 -8.23
CA ASP A 90 -11.13 10.61 -7.67
C ASP A 90 -10.78 9.20 -8.16
N ASN A 91 -10.78 9.02 -9.47
CA ASN A 91 -10.34 7.78 -10.14
C ASN A 91 -10.96 6.49 -9.56
N GLY A 92 -12.28 6.52 -9.27
CA GLY A 92 -13.05 5.39 -8.78
C GLY A 92 -13.22 5.32 -7.26
N TYR A 93 -12.55 6.19 -6.49
CA TYR A 93 -12.71 6.25 -5.04
C TYR A 93 -13.96 7.06 -4.58
N ASP A 94 -14.67 7.69 -5.48
CA ASP A 94 -15.97 8.33 -5.29
C ASP A 94 -17.09 7.40 -5.77
N ILE A 95 -17.49 6.43 -4.93
CA ILE A 95 -18.38 5.32 -5.32
C ILE A 95 -19.85 5.77 -5.29
N SER A 96 -20.55 5.60 -6.40
CA SER A 96 -21.98 5.90 -6.54
C SER A 96 -22.89 4.65 -6.47
N ASP A 97 -22.35 3.45 -6.71
CA ASP A 97 -23.00 2.17 -6.42
C ASP A 97 -21.96 1.11 -6.04
N TYR A 98 -22.08 0.59 -4.82
CA TYR A 98 -21.15 -0.43 -4.28
C TYR A 98 -21.42 -1.85 -4.79
N ARG A 99 -22.52 -2.10 -5.49
CA ARG A 99 -22.95 -3.44 -5.91
C ARG A 99 -22.94 -3.64 -7.42
N ASP A 100 -22.44 -2.65 -8.16
CA ASP A 100 -22.32 -2.74 -9.62
C ASP A 100 -20.94 -2.32 -10.11
N ILE A 101 -20.60 -2.72 -11.33
CA ILE A 101 -19.31 -2.45 -11.97
C ILE A 101 -19.42 -1.16 -12.78
N MET A 102 -18.39 -0.33 -12.70
CA MET A 102 -18.26 0.87 -13.54
C MET A 102 -18.26 0.49 -15.01
N LYS A 103 -19.07 1.15 -15.82
CA LYS A 103 -19.25 0.85 -17.26
C LYS A 103 -17.94 0.84 -18.04
N ASP A 104 -17.01 1.73 -17.71
CA ASP A 104 -15.67 1.77 -18.33
C ASP A 104 -14.89 0.47 -18.11
N PHE A 105 -15.18 -0.26 -17.03
CA PHE A 105 -14.47 -1.49 -16.69
C PHE A 105 -15.20 -2.75 -17.16
N GLY A 106 -16.47 -2.66 -17.54
CA GLY A 106 -17.26 -3.79 -18.03
C GLY A 106 -18.52 -4.06 -17.21
N THR A 107 -18.84 -5.32 -17.00
CA THR A 107 -20.08 -5.79 -16.39
C THR A 107 -19.83 -6.69 -15.18
N MET A 108 -20.89 -7.00 -14.45
CA MET A 108 -20.85 -8.01 -13.37
C MET A 108 -20.47 -9.41 -13.90
N ASP A 109 -20.82 -9.74 -15.14
CA ASP A 109 -20.40 -11.00 -15.75
C ASP A 109 -18.90 -11.03 -16.04
N ASP A 110 -18.32 -9.90 -16.45
CA ASP A 110 -16.87 -9.77 -16.61
C ASP A 110 -16.16 -9.92 -15.27
N PHE A 111 -16.71 -9.35 -14.20
CA PHE A 111 -16.22 -9.57 -12.84
C PHE A 111 -16.26 -11.05 -12.43
N ASN A 112 -17.38 -11.73 -12.66
CA ASN A 112 -17.51 -13.15 -12.34
C ASN A 112 -16.49 -14.01 -13.12
N GLN A 113 -16.23 -13.67 -14.40
CA GLN A 113 -15.21 -14.33 -15.22
C GLN A 113 -13.80 -14.07 -14.69
N LEU A 114 -13.48 -12.83 -14.31
CA LEU A 114 -12.18 -12.46 -13.72
C LEU A 114 -11.94 -13.22 -12.41
N GLN A 115 -12.89 -13.18 -11.49
CA GLN A 115 -12.83 -13.84 -10.19
C GLN A 115 -12.62 -15.36 -10.37
N LYS A 116 -13.44 -16.00 -11.20
CA LYS A 116 -13.27 -17.42 -11.51
C LYS A 116 -11.90 -17.70 -12.16
N GLY A 117 -11.48 -16.88 -13.11
CA GLY A 117 -10.20 -17.03 -13.80
C GLY A 117 -8.98 -16.92 -12.87
N LEU A 118 -9.04 -16.06 -11.86
CA LEU A 118 -8.02 -15.98 -10.79
C LEU A 118 -8.03 -17.24 -9.92
N HIS A 119 -9.21 -17.67 -9.44
CA HIS A 119 -9.36 -18.85 -8.59
C HIS A 119 -8.94 -20.14 -9.31
N ASP A 120 -9.29 -20.32 -10.57
CA ASP A 120 -8.84 -21.48 -11.39
C ASP A 120 -7.30 -21.55 -11.47
N ARG A 121 -6.61 -20.45 -11.26
CA ARG A 121 -5.14 -20.34 -11.22
C ARG A 121 -4.55 -20.39 -9.80
N GLY A 122 -5.39 -20.57 -8.79
CA GLY A 122 -5.00 -20.54 -7.37
C GLY A 122 -4.55 -19.15 -6.90
N ILE A 123 -5.13 -18.09 -7.46
CA ILE A 123 -4.87 -16.69 -7.09
C ILE A 123 -6.12 -16.13 -6.43
N ARG A 124 -5.97 -15.60 -5.23
CA ARG A 124 -7.07 -14.97 -4.47
C ARG A 124 -7.33 -13.55 -4.94
N LEU A 125 -8.55 -13.07 -4.75
CA LEU A 125 -8.98 -11.72 -5.12
C LEU A 125 -9.26 -10.87 -3.88
N VAL A 126 -8.54 -9.75 -3.76
CA VAL A 126 -8.75 -8.70 -2.75
C VAL A 126 -9.28 -7.46 -3.46
N MET A 127 -10.38 -6.88 -2.96
CA MET A 127 -10.97 -5.66 -3.51
C MET A 127 -10.75 -4.48 -2.56
N ASP A 128 -10.81 -3.27 -3.08
CA ASP A 128 -10.92 -2.08 -2.25
C ASP A 128 -12.31 -2.02 -1.58
N LEU A 129 -12.37 -1.60 -0.33
CA LEU A 129 -13.61 -1.28 0.39
C LEU A 129 -13.55 0.18 0.83
N VAL A 130 -14.17 1.06 0.07
CA VAL A 130 -14.16 2.51 0.29
C VAL A 130 -15.42 2.88 1.06
N VAL A 131 -15.34 2.94 2.38
CA VAL A 131 -16.51 3.12 3.25
C VAL A 131 -16.34 4.23 4.29
N ASN A 132 -15.30 5.07 4.17
CA ASN A 132 -15.25 6.33 4.90
C ASN A 132 -16.22 7.35 4.30
N HIS A 133 -16.42 7.33 2.98
CA HIS A 133 -17.23 8.26 2.20
C HIS A 133 -17.91 7.52 1.04
N SER A 134 -18.87 8.16 0.40
CA SER A 134 -19.43 7.75 -0.89
C SER A 134 -19.26 8.88 -1.89
N SER A 135 -19.64 8.66 -3.16
CA SER A 135 -19.87 9.77 -4.09
C SER A 135 -21.04 10.65 -3.63
N ASP A 136 -21.01 11.94 -3.95
CA ASP A 136 -22.18 12.83 -3.85
C ASP A 136 -23.27 12.44 -4.87
N GLU A 137 -22.94 11.57 -5.83
CA GLU A 137 -23.89 10.98 -6.77
C GLU A 137 -24.45 9.64 -6.30
N HIS A 138 -24.02 9.11 -5.14
CA HIS A 138 -24.63 7.93 -4.53
C HIS A 138 -26.09 8.21 -4.15
N GLU A 139 -26.98 7.23 -4.37
CA GLU A 139 -28.40 7.40 -4.07
C GLU A 139 -28.66 7.78 -2.61
N TRP A 140 -27.88 7.25 -1.67
CA TRP A 140 -27.98 7.64 -0.26
C TRP A 140 -27.76 9.14 -0.06
N PHE A 141 -26.77 9.75 -0.75
CA PHE A 141 -26.50 11.19 -0.59
C PHE A 141 -27.53 12.05 -1.31
N LYS A 142 -27.99 11.65 -2.51
CA LYS A 142 -29.10 12.32 -3.21
C LYS A 142 -30.34 12.37 -2.34
N GLN A 143 -30.69 11.26 -1.71
CA GLN A 143 -31.80 11.19 -0.76
C GLN A 143 -31.53 12.03 0.51
N ALA A 144 -30.32 11.90 1.11
CA ALA A 144 -29.94 12.63 2.31
C ALA A 144 -30.05 14.16 2.17
N ARG A 145 -29.72 14.70 0.98
CA ARG A 145 -29.80 16.12 0.68
C ARG A 145 -31.17 16.59 0.16
N SER A 146 -32.09 15.69 -0.13
CA SER A 146 -33.43 16.06 -0.61
C SER A 146 -34.31 16.70 0.49
N SER A 147 -34.11 16.28 1.76
CA SER A 147 -34.83 16.81 2.92
C SER A 147 -34.05 16.53 4.21
N ARG A 148 -34.18 17.43 5.19
CA ARG A 148 -33.64 17.23 6.54
C ARG A 148 -34.28 16.09 7.32
N THR A 149 -35.47 15.64 6.90
CA THR A 149 -36.22 14.52 7.49
C THR A 149 -36.17 13.23 6.68
N ASN A 150 -35.40 13.22 5.60
CA ASN A 150 -35.23 12.00 4.79
C ASN A 150 -34.55 10.88 5.62
N PRO A 151 -34.98 9.61 5.52
CA PRO A 151 -34.37 8.49 6.25
C PRO A 151 -32.88 8.35 6.07
N TYR A 152 -32.33 8.72 4.92
CA TYR A 152 -30.89 8.68 4.63
C TYR A 152 -30.13 9.90 5.17
N ARG A 153 -30.83 10.91 5.74
CA ARG A 153 -30.15 12.10 6.25
C ARG A 153 -29.04 11.76 7.23
N ASP A 154 -29.29 10.85 8.13
CA ASP A 154 -28.35 10.43 9.18
C ASP A 154 -27.29 9.41 8.69
N TYR A 155 -27.20 9.15 7.38
CA TYR A 155 -26.08 8.39 6.79
C TYR A 155 -24.82 9.24 6.60
N TYR A 156 -24.95 10.58 6.69
CA TYR A 156 -23.88 11.55 6.49
C TYR A 156 -23.79 12.53 7.63
N HIS A 157 -22.66 13.22 7.74
CA HIS A 157 -22.43 14.22 8.76
C HIS A 157 -22.91 15.59 8.27
N TRP A 158 -23.85 16.19 8.99
CA TRP A 158 -24.46 17.46 8.64
C TRP A 158 -24.34 18.49 9.77
N TRP A 159 -24.15 19.76 9.39
CA TRP A 159 -24.18 20.90 10.29
C TRP A 159 -25.22 21.93 9.81
N PRO A 160 -26.30 22.18 10.55
CA PRO A 160 -27.32 23.16 10.18
C PRO A 160 -26.76 24.59 10.14
N ALA A 161 -27.01 25.33 9.04
CA ALA A 161 -26.45 26.68 8.86
C ALA A 161 -27.01 27.71 9.85
N GLU A 162 -28.19 27.50 10.42
CA GLU A 162 -28.75 28.30 11.48
C GLU A 162 -27.93 28.30 12.78
N LYS A 163 -27.07 27.34 12.98
CA LYS A 163 -26.08 27.31 14.08
C LYS A 163 -24.81 28.12 13.78
N GLY A 164 -24.77 28.82 12.64
CA GLY A 164 -23.57 29.46 12.13
C GLY A 164 -22.69 28.51 11.36
N LYS A 165 -21.49 28.95 10.99
CA LYS A 165 -20.50 28.08 10.30
C LYS A 165 -19.96 27.04 11.27
N PRO A 166 -19.74 25.79 10.81
CA PRO A 166 -19.09 24.77 11.62
C PRO A 166 -17.65 25.16 11.96
N ALA A 167 -17.10 24.57 13.01
CA ALA A 167 -15.69 24.76 13.34
C ALA A 167 -14.81 24.31 12.16
N PRO A 168 -13.78 25.10 11.80
CA PRO A 168 -12.93 24.81 10.64
C PRO A 168 -12.30 23.41 10.70
N ARG A 169 -12.40 22.68 9.61
CA ARG A 169 -11.72 21.43 9.35
C ARG A 169 -11.04 21.51 7.99
N PHE A 170 -9.96 20.77 7.84
CA PHE A 170 -9.09 20.88 6.69
C PHE A 170 -9.22 19.64 5.78
N SER A 171 -9.30 19.89 4.46
CA SER A 171 -9.17 18.88 3.43
C SER A 171 -8.10 19.31 2.41
N TYR A 172 -7.19 18.41 2.05
CA TYR A 172 -6.23 18.65 0.97
C TYR A 172 -6.86 18.47 -0.42
N HIS A 173 -8.02 17.83 -0.49
CA HIS A 173 -8.76 17.54 -1.73
C HIS A 173 -9.78 18.64 -2.08
N ASP A 174 -9.85 19.70 -1.30
CA ASP A 174 -10.70 20.87 -1.57
C ASP A 174 -9.85 22.08 -1.98
N ILE A 175 -10.32 22.83 -2.99
CA ILE A 175 -9.61 24.01 -3.51
C ILE A 175 -9.44 25.12 -2.47
N ASN A 176 -10.38 25.22 -1.51
CA ASN A 176 -10.35 26.19 -0.42
C ASN A 176 -9.79 25.57 0.87
N PHE A 177 -9.30 24.33 0.81
CA PHE A 177 -8.84 23.56 1.96
C PHE A 177 -9.87 23.35 3.06
N SER A 178 -11.19 23.48 2.77
CA SER A 178 -12.27 23.23 3.72
C SER A 178 -12.74 21.79 3.64
N ALA A 179 -13.00 21.16 4.79
CA ALA A 179 -13.68 19.86 4.86
C ALA A 179 -15.20 20.01 5.06
N TRP A 180 -15.74 21.21 4.90
CA TRP A 180 -17.17 21.48 4.98
C TRP A 180 -17.64 22.15 3.70
N ALA A 181 -18.59 21.52 3.01
CA ALA A 181 -19.25 22.09 1.84
C ALA A 181 -20.71 22.46 2.15
N PHE A 182 -21.15 23.61 1.62
CA PHE A 182 -22.51 24.12 1.85
C PHE A 182 -23.50 23.50 0.86
N ASP A 183 -24.57 22.90 1.37
CA ASP A 183 -25.72 22.43 0.61
C ASP A 183 -26.88 23.42 0.72
N SER A 184 -27.17 24.10 -0.40
CA SER A 184 -28.23 25.11 -0.46
C SER A 184 -29.65 24.51 -0.38
N LEU A 185 -29.84 23.23 -0.79
CA LEU A 185 -31.15 22.59 -0.79
C LEU A 185 -31.70 22.44 0.63
N THR A 186 -30.83 22.11 1.58
CA THR A 186 -31.25 21.91 2.98
C THR A 186 -30.70 22.94 3.93
N ASN A 187 -30.04 24.02 3.43
CA ASN A 187 -29.39 25.03 4.21
C ASN A 187 -28.51 24.44 5.33
N SER A 188 -27.59 23.58 4.94
CA SER A 188 -26.71 22.86 5.86
C SER A 188 -25.33 22.68 5.25
N TYR A 189 -24.32 22.46 6.09
CA TYR A 189 -23.00 22.01 5.63
C TYR A 189 -22.89 20.51 5.81
N TYR A 190 -22.26 19.82 4.84
CA TYR A 190 -21.87 18.41 4.99
C TYR A 190 -20.36 18.27 5.10
N LEU A 191 -19.92 17.24 5.84
CA LEU A 191 -18.51 16.94 6.06
C LEU A 191 -17.96 16.12 4.90
N HIS A 192 -16.74 16.46 4.45
CA HIS A 192 -15.94 15.69 3.52
C HIS A 192 -14.46 15.85 3.85
N TYR A 193 -13.79 14.79 4.30
CA TYR A 193 -12.35 14.88 4.56
C TYR A 193 -11.52 14.76 3.28
N PHE A 194 -12.10 14.25 2.21
CA PHE A 194 -11.56 14.20 0.85
C PHE A 194 -12.20 15.27 -0.04
N SER A 195 -12.51 14.96 -1.29
CA SER A 195 -13.17 15.87 -2.22
C SER A 195 -14.58 16.29 -1.74
N PRO A 196 -15.07 17.48 -2.08
CA PRO A 196 -16.48 17.83 -1.91
C PRO A 196 -17.43 16.83 -2.59
N LYS A 197 -16.92 16.08 -3.59
CA LYS A 197 -17.64 14.97 -4.25
C LYS A 197 -17.65 13.66 -3.45
N GLN A 198 -17.00 13.63 -2.28
CA GLN A 198 -16.84 12.46 -1.43
C GLN A 198 -17.37 12.75 -0.02
N PRO A 199 -18.71 12.92 0.18
CA PRO A 199 -19.30 13.17 1.49
C PRO A 199 -19.04 12.01 2.45
N ASP A 200 -18.63 12.34 3.67
CA ASP A 200 -18.24 11.39 4.71
C ASP A 200 -19.45 10.65 5.30
N LEU A 201 -19.37 9.33 5.34
CA LEU A 201 -20.37 8.44 5.93
C LEU A 201 -20.32 8.49 7.46
N LYS A 202 -21.49 8.48 8.09
CA LYS A 202 -21.66 8.55 9.54
C LYS A 202 -21.75 7.16 10.17
N TRP A 203 -20.60 6.60 10.48
CA TRP A 203 -20.49 5.25 11.08
C TRP A 203 -21.14 5.13 12.48
N GLU A 204 -21.41 6.24 13.14
CA GLU A 204 -22.20 6.28 14.37
C GLU A 204 -23.63 5.78 14.16
N ASN A 205 -24.15 5.83 12.92
CA ASN A 205 -25.47 5.30 12.58
C ASN A 205 -25.40 3.75 12.37
N PRO A 206 -26.08 2.96 13.21
CA PRO A 206 -26.06 1.50 13.06
C PRO A 206 -26.77 1.00 11.77
N ALA A 207 -27.69 1.79 11.19
CA ALA A 207 -28.30 1.40 9.92
C ALA A 207 -27.30 1.47 8.78
N LEU A 208 -26.45 2.51 8.75
CA LEU A 208 -25.35 2.61 7.79
C LEU A 208 -24.37 1.42 7.94
N ARG A 209 -23.96 1.08 9.17
CA ARG A 209 -23.04 -0.05 9.38
C ARG A 209 -23.61 -1.36 8.84
N LYS A 210 -24.93 -1.61 9.02
CA LYS A 210 -25.60 -2.78 8.45
C LYS A 210 -25.56 -2.80 6.92
N GLU A 211 -25.72 -1.64 6.27
CA GLU A 211 -25.57 -1.54 4.82
C GLU A 211 -24.14 -1.86 4.37
N VAL A 212 -23.14 -1.32 5.05
CA VAL A 212 -21.73 -1.64 4.77
C VAL A 212 -21.48 -3.15 4.92
N TYR A 213 -21.98 -3.78 6.00
CA TYR A 213 -21.85 -5.23 6.19
C TYR A 213 -22.59 -6.04 5.10
N SER A 214 -23.71 -5.54 4.62
CA SER A 214 -24.43 -6.15 3.50
C SER A 214 -23.64 -6.05 2.19
N ILE A 215 -22.96 -4.92 1.92
CA ILE A 215 -22.05 -4.76 0.78
C ILE A 215 -20.88 -5.75 0.89
N MET A 216 -20.26 -5.86 2.05
CA MET A 216 -19.16 -6.81 2.26
C MET A 216 -19.59 -8.26 2.00
N LYS A 217 -20.74 -8.68 2.55
CA LYS A 217 -21.30 -10.02 2.32
C LYS A 217 -21.59 -10.27 0.84
N PHE A 218 -22.16 -9.29 0.15
CA PHE A 218 -22.45 -9.40 -1.29
C PHE A 218 -21.20 -9.78 -2.11
N TRP A 219 -20.06 -9.14 -1.84
CA TRP A 219 -18.82 -9.43 -2.56
C TRP A 219 -18.14 -10.72 -2.07
N LEU A 220 -18.19 -11.01 -0.76
CA LEU A 220 -17.67 -12.27 -0.23
C LEU A 220 -18.44 -13.48 -0.76
N ASP A 221 -19.76 -13.38 -0.86
CA ASP A 221 -20.63 -14.42 -1.44
C ASP A 221 -20.36 -14.62 -2.94
N LYS A 222 -19.84 -13.61 -3.63
CA LYS A 222 -19.33 -13.71 -5.02
C LYS A 222 -17.91 -14.27 -5.12
N GLY A 223 -17.27 -14.62 -4.00
CA GLY A 223 -15.95 -15.23 -3.96
C GLY A 223 -14.77 -14.26 -3.84
N VAL A 224 -14.99 -13.03 -3.38
CA VAL A 224 -13.89 -12.15 -2.98
C VAL A 224 -13.24 -12.71 -1.72
N ASP A 225 -11.90 -12.74 -1.66
CA ASP A 225 -11.13 -13.33 -0.57
C ASP A 225 -10.64 -12.30 0.46
N GLY A 226 -10.86 -11.01 0.23
CA GLY A 226 -10.42 -9.98 1.15
C GLY A 226 -10.70 -8.56 0.71
N PHE A 227 -10.45 -7.65 1.65
CA PHE A 227 -10.63 -6.22 1.40
C PHE A 227 -9.40 -5.41 1.82
N ARG A 228 -8.99 -4.47 0.97
CA ARG A 228 -8.19 -3.33 1.39
C ARG A 228 -9.15 -2.23 1.84
N MET A 229 -9.04 -1.82 3.09
CA MET A 229 -9.93 -0.87 3.74
C MET A 229 -9.43 0.55 3.51
N ASP A 230 -10.02 1.22 2.52
CA ASP A 230 -9.66 2.60 2.15
C ASP A 230 -10.06 3.58 3.24
N ALA A 231 -9.15 4.47 3.62
CA ALA A 231 -9.37 5.55 4.58
C ALA A 231 -10.16 5.15 5.85
N LEU A 232 -10.16 3.85 6.21
CA LEU A 232 -11.00 3.31 7.29
C LEU A 232 -10.72 3.95 8.64
N THR A 233 -9.49 4.39 8.88
CA THR A 233 -9.10 5.07 10.12
C THR A 233 -9.84 6.38 10.36
N TYR A 234 -10.46 6.95 9.33
CA TYR A 234 -11.31 8.15 9.41
C TYR A 234 -12.80 7.84 9.63
N ALA A 235 -13.23 6.58 9.56
CA ALA A 235 -14.65 6.22 9.56
C ALA A 235 -15.41 6.70 10.82
N ALA A 236 -14.84 6.49 12.01
CA ALA A 236 -15.45 6.97 13.25
C ALA A 236 -15.05 8.41 13.57
N LYS A 237 -16.03 9.25 13.85
CA LYS A 237 -15.83 10.70 14.05
C LYS A 237 -16.44 11.18 15.37
N ASP A 238 -15.90 12.29 15.91
CA ASP A 238 -16.56 13.01 17.00
C ASP A 238 -17.70 13.86 16.43
N THR A 239 -18.93 13.42 16.65
CA THR A 239 -20.15 14.07 16.13
C THR A 239 -20.50 15.40 16.83
N THR A 240 -19.76 15.81 17.86
CA THR A 240 -19.89 17.14 18.44
C THR A 240 -19.14 18.20 17.64
N TYR A 241 -18.25 17.75 16.74
CA TYR A 241 -17.43 18.59 15.86
C TYR A 241 -16.70 19.72 16.59
N PRO A 242 -15.96 19.45 17.68
CA PRO A 242 -15.31 20.48 18.46
C PRO A 242 -14.28 21.24 17.63
N ALA A 243 -14.06 22.52 17.96
CA ALA A 243 -12.96 23.28 17.39
C ALA A 243 -11.61 22.66 17.77
N PHE A 244 -10.69 22.59 16.82
CA PHE A 244 -9.32 22.20 17.13
C PHE A 244 -8.53 23.39 17.72
N PRO A 245 -7.55 23.12 18.60
CA PRO A 245 -6.63 24.16 19.05
C PRO A 245 -5.95 24.85 17.87
N LYS A 246 -5.73 26.15 17.99
CA LYS A 246 -5.07 26.97 16.95
C LYS A 246 -3.74 26.34 16.51
N GLY A 247 -3.55 26.18 15.20
CA GLY A 247 -2.36 25.56 14.60
C GLY A 247 -2.42 24.03 14.51
N TYR A 248 -3.53 23.41 14.94
CA TYR A 248 -3.76 21.96 14.82
C TYR A 248 -4.78 21.60 13.74
N GLU A 249 -5.35 22.59 13.07
CA GLU A 249 -6.42 22.42 12.07
C GLU A 249 -5.97 21.54 10.89
N LYS A 250 -4.68 21.62 10.54
CA LYS A 250 -4.06 20.84 9.46
C LYS A 250 -3.43 19.52 9.91
N LYS A 251 -3.49 19.18 11.20
CA LYS A 251 -2.92 17.93 11.70
C LYS A 251 -3.91 16.80 11.49
N LEU A 252 -3.72 16.03 10.43
CA LEU A 252 -4.58 14.88 10.06
C LEU A 252 -4.78 13.91 11.22
N SER A 253 -3.80 13.73 12.10
CA SER A 253 -3.92 12.90 13.31
C SER A 253 -5.08 13.28 14.25
N ARG A 254 -5.72 14.44 14.05
CA ARG A 254 -6.91 14.85 14.80
C ARG A 254 -8.22 14.41 14.15
N TYR A 255 -8.16 13.92 12.91
CA TYR A 255 -9.35 13.56 12.14
C TYR A 255 -9.63 12.06 12.13
N TYR A 256 -8.69 11.22 12.54
CA TYR A 256 -8.81 9.77 12.50
C TYR A 256 -8.55 9.15 13.87
N PHE A 257 -8.81 7.85 13.98
CA PHE A 257 -8.58 7.03 15.18
C PHE A 257 -9.42 7.44 16.39
N SER A 258 -10.70 7.77 16.15
CA SER A 258 -11.64 7.86 17.26
C SER A 258 -11.72 6.53 18.02
N PRO A 259 -11.78 6.52 19.36
CA PRO A 259 -11.89 5.28 20.15
C PRO A 259 -13.06 4.38 19.73
N LYS A 260 -14.16 4.95 19.24
CA LYS A 260 -15.31 4.18 18.71
C LYS A 260 -15.00 3.38 17.45
N LEU A 261 -13.92 3.69 16.72
CA LEU A 261 -13.52 2.91 15.56
C LEU A 261 -13.37 1.43 15.91
N HIS A 262 -12.72 1.13 17.03
CA HIS A 262 -12.48 -0.23 17.47
C HIS A 262 -13.79 -1.00 17.74
N ASP A 263 -14.79 -0.34 18.35
CA ASP A 263 -16.11 -0.94 18.57
C ASP A 263 -16.76 -1.34 17.24
N TYR A 264 -16.67 -0.47 16.23
CA TYR A 264 -17.25 -0.72 14.89
C TYR A 264 -16.49 -1.81 14.13
N LEU A 265 -15.16 -1.88 14.26
CA LEU A 265 -14.36 -2.94 13.64
C LEU A 265 -14.62 -4.31 14.29
N GLN A 266 -14.77 -4.36 15.60
CA GLN A 266 -15.15 -5.58 16.31
C GLN A 266 -16.58 -6.01 15.96
N GLU A 267 -17.51 -5.06 15.77
CA GLU A 267 -18.86 -5.34 15.25
C GLU A 267 -18.77 -5.92 13.82
N MET A 268 -17.99 -5.28 12.95
CA MET A 268 -17.73 -5.76 11.58
C MET A 268 -17.17 -7.19 11.59
N ASN A 269 -16.24 -7.48 12.49
CA ASN A 269 -15.68 -8.82 12.62
C ASN A 269 -16.75 -9.84 13.02
N ARG A 270 -17.55 -9.58 14.06
CA ARG A 270 -18.64 -10.46 14.50
C ARG A 270 -19.70 -10.67 13.40
N GLU A 271 -20.06 -9.60 12.70
CA GLU A 271 -21.15 -9.63 11.72
C GLU A 271 -20.73 -10.18 10.36
N VAL A 272 -19.44 -10.05 9.99
CA VAL A 272 -18.95 -10.42 8.67
C VAL A 272 -17.67 -11.25 8.75
N LEU A 273 -16.53 -10.65 9.16
CA LEU A 273 -15.21 -11.21 8.88
C LEU A 273 -14.98 -12.58 9.50
N SER A 274 -15.49 -12.83 10.71
CA SER A 274 -15.36 -14.14 11.38
C SER A 274 -16.11 -15.29 10.70
N LYS A 275 -16.97 -15.00 9.72
CA LYS A 275 -17.81 -15.97 9.02
C LYS A 275 -17.19 -16.45 7.70
N TYR A 276 -16.05 -15.88 7.29
CA TYR A 276 -15.36 -16.16 6.02
C TYR A 276 -13.86 -16.37 6.24
N ASP A 277 -13.19 -17.11 5.35
CA ASP A 277 -11.72 -17.17 5.29
C ASP A 277 -11.18 -15.95 4.54
N VAL A 278 -11.28 -14.79 5.17
CA VAL A 278 -11.05 -13.47 4.56
C VAL A 278 -9.80 -12.80 5.12
N MET A 279 -9.14 -12.01 4.28
CA MET A 279 -8.07 -11.10 4.66
C MET A 279 -8.53 -9.66 4.63
N THR A 280 -8.09 -8.85 5.57
CA THR A 280 -8.29 -7.41 5.56
C THR A 280 -6.97 -6.68 5.78
N VAL A 281 -6.77 -5.57 5.06
CA VAL A 281 -5.64 -4.68 5.27
C VAL A 281 -6.12 -3.24 5.44
N SER A 282 -5.74 -2.60 6.55
CA SER A 282 -6.05 -1.19 6.79
C SER A 282 -5.12 -0.29 6.02
N GLU A 283 -5.67 0.71 5.33
CA GLU A 283 -4.91 1.85 4.88
C GLU A 283 -4.61 2.77 6.06
N GLY A 284 -3.32 2.80 6.43
CA GLY A 284 -2.87 3.45 7.64
C GLY A 284 -3.13 2.63 8.90
N VAL A 285 -2.31 2.85 9.89
CA VAL A 285 -2.33 2.13 11.18
C VAL A 285 -2.26 3.09 12.38
N GLY A 286 -2.65 4.34 12.19
CA GLY A 286 -2.60 5.36 13.22
C GLY A 286 -1.23 6.04 13.34
N SER A 287 -1.03 6.73 14.45
CA SER A 287 0.17 7.53 14.73
C SER A 287 1.14 6.86 15.70
N THR A 288 0.69 5.84 16.41
CA THR A 288 1.47 5.13 17.44
C THR A 288 1.47 3.62 17.19
N PHE A 289 2.40 2.91 17.81
CA PHE A 289 2.39 1.46 17.78
C PHE A 289 1.16 0.87 18.49
N GLU A 290 0.66 1.57 19.51
CA GLU A 290 -0.57 1.17 20.22
C GLU A 290 -1.79 1.22 19.28
N ASP A 291 -1.95 2.30 18.49
CA ASP A 291 -3.00 2.40 17.47
C ASP A 291 -2.91 1.20 16.51
N ALA A 292 -1.70 0.90 16.02
CA ALA A 292 -1.47 -0.20 15.09
C ALA A 292 -1.78 -1.57 15.71
N HIS A 293 -1.34 -1.83 16.95
CA HIS A 293 -1.66 -3.07 17.69
C HIS A 293 -3.14 -3.22 17.94
N ASN A 294 -3.83 -2.13 18.28
CA ASN A 294 -5.29 -2.15 18.46
C ASN A 294 -6.04 -2.54 17.19
N LEU A 295 -5.49 -2.26 16.00
CA LEU A 295 -6.10 -2.66 14.73
C LEU A 295 -5.81 -4.11 14.32
N VAL A 296 -4.58 -4.61 14.54
CA VAL A 296 -4.11 -5.81 13.83
C VAL A 296 -3.63 -6.95 14.74
N ASP A 297 -3.66 -6.79 16.06
CA ASP A 297 -3.38 -7.91 16.96
C ASP A 297 -4.51 -8.95 16.89
N ALA A 298 -4.16 -10.22 16.83
CA ALA A 298 -5.13 -11.30 16.62
C ALA A 298 -6.21 -11.39 17.72
N ASP A 299 -5.85 -11.03 18.96
CA ASP A 299 -6.76 -11.02 20.12
C ASP A 299 -7.74 -9.83 20.13
N ARG A 300 -7.53 -8.85 19.24
CA ARG A 300 -8.45 -7.72 19.07
C ARG A 300 -9.68 -8.08 18.24
N ASN A 301 -9.60 -9.08 17.36
CA ASN A 301 -10.67 -9.45 16.44
C ASN A 301 -11.17 -8.26 15.60
N GLU A 302 -10.23 -7.52 15.02
CA GLU A 302 -10.49 -6.40 14.14
C GLU A 302 -10.01 -6.72 12.71
N LEU A 303 -8.80 -6.35 12.33
CA LEU A 303 -8.27 -6.53 10.97
C LEU A 303 -7.09 -7.51 10.94
N SER A 304 -6.77 -8.03 9.75
CA SER A 304 -5.68 -9.00 9.59
C SER A 304 -4.29 -8.35 9.60
N MET A 305 -4.17 -7.19 8.96
CA MET A 305 -2.91 -6.44 8.85
C MET A 305 -3.18 -4.97 8.51
N GLY A 306 -2.12 -4.16 8.51
CA GLY A 306 -2.16 -2.79 8.04
C GLY A 306 -0.84 -2.38 7.42
N TYR A 307 -0.78 -1.17 6.87
CA TYR A 307 0.47 -0.58 6.38
C TYR A 307 0.65 0.85 6.88
N HIS A 308 1.90 1.17 7.18
CA HIS A 308 2.28 2.51 7.60
C HIS A 308 2.73 3.35 6.40
N PHE A 309 2.51 4.66 6.47
CA PHE A 309 2.92 5.58 5.42
C PHE A 309 4.33 6.15 5.61
N GLU A 310 5.02 5.85 6.72
CA GLU A 310 6.28 6.50 7.04
C GLU A 310 7.34 6.35 5.93
N ALA A 311 7.43 5.17 5.31
CA ALA A 311 8.35 4.97 4.19
C ALA A 311 7.92 5.75 2.95
N THR A 312 6.61 5.94 2.70
CA THR A 312 6.12 6.62 1.51
C THR A 312 6.29 8.14 1.57
N VAL A 313 6.38 8.71 2.76
CA VAL A 313 6.55 10.17 2.93
C VAL A 313 8.01 10.61 3.09
N ILE A 314 8.96 9.67 3.23
CA ILE A 314 10.37 10.05 3.20
C ILE A 314 10.80 10.42 1.78
N GLY A 315 11.64 11.41 1.67
CA GLY A 315 12.23 11.86 0.42
C GLY A 315 11.96 13.33 0.13
N SER A 316 12.77 13.84 -0.75
CA SER A 316 12.73 15.19 -1.27
C SER A 316 13.20 15.15 -2.72
N PRO A 317 13.14 16.24 -3.49
CA PRO A 317 13.77 16.31 -4.80
C PRO A 317 15.27 15.95 -4.81
N LYS A 318 15.92 15.99 -3.64
CA LYS A 318 17.33 15.60 -3.45
C LYS A 318 17.53 14.12 -3.07
N GLY A 319 16.45 13.32 -3.06
CA GLY A 319 16.48 11.94 -2.60
C GLY A 319 16.01 11.76 -1.15
N TYR A 320 16.29 10.60 -0.57
CA TYR A 320 15.93 10.25 0.80
C TYR A 320 17.17 9.81 1.61
N ASN A 321 17.04 9.83 2.94
CA ASN A 321 18.08 9.34 3.84
C ASN A 321 17.91 7.83 4.06
N MET A 322 18.91 7.05 3.72
CA MET A 322 18.94 5.59 3.91
C MET A 322 18.81 5.17 5.39
N LEU A 323 19.38 5.94 6.30
CA LEU A 323 19.29 5.64 7.74
C LEU A 323 17.84 5.79 8.24
N ASP A 324 17.06 6.73 7.68
CA ASP A 324 15.64 6.85 7.99
C ASP A 324 14.86 5.64 7.50
N LEU A 325 15.13 5.15 6.28
CA LEU A 325 14.50 3.94 5.76
C LEU A 325 14.78 2.73 6.66
N LYS A 326 16.04 2.53 7.06
CA LYS A 326 16.43 1.47 8.00
C LYS A 326 15.69 1.57 9.33
N ARG A 327 15.66 2.78 9.91
CA ARG A 327 14.99 3.04 11.18
C ARG A 327 13.49 2.72 11.09
N ILE A 328 12.82 3.15 10.01
CA ILE A 328 11.39 2.90 9.81
C ILE A 328 11.09 1.40 9.77
N PHE A 329 11.72 0.65 8.88
CA PHE A 329 11.44 -0.78 8.76
C PHE A 329 11.85 -1.57 10.00
N SER A 330 12.97 -1.20 10.66
CA SER A 330 13.42 -1.89 11.89
C SER A 330 12.49 -1.65 13.07
N LYS A 331 12.00 -0.42 13.27
CA LYS A 331 11.08 -0.14 14.39
C LYS A 331 9.72 -0.82 14.20
N TRP A 332 9.19 -0.84 12.97
CA TRP A 332 7.93 -1.52 12.67
C TRP A 332 8.07 -3.04 12.76
N ASP A 333 9.16 -3.62 12.28
CA ASP A 333 9.45 -5.04 12.51
C ASP A 333 9.52 -5.38 14.00
N SER A 334 10.21 -4.56 14.79
CA SER A 334 10.35 -4.76 16.24
C SER A 334 9.00 -4.66 16.95
N ALA A 335 8.15 -3.69 16.58
CA ALA A 335 6.81 -3.54 17.14
C ALA A 335 5.98 -4.81 16.95
N PHE A 336 6.01 -5.41 15.75
CA PHE A 336 5.22 -6.59 15.40
C PHE A 336 5.99 -7.92 15.53
N ALA A 337 7.05 -7.95 16.33
CA ALA A 337 7.82 -9.18 16.53
C ALA A 337 7.06 -10.28 17.29
N THR A 338 6.09 -9.90 18.12
CA THR A 338 5.40 -10.81 19.06
C THR A 338 3.89 -10.87 18.84
N LYS A 339 3.30 -9.87 18.21
CA LYS A 339 1.86 -9.76 17.98
C LYS A 339 1.60 -9.00 16.69
N GLY A 340 0.40 -9.21 16.09
CA GLY A 340 -0.04 -8.53 14.89
C GLY A 340 0.74 -8.90 13.65
N TRP A 341 0.47 -8.21 12.54
CA TRP A 341 1.12 -8.43 11.25
C TRP A 341 1.05 -7.18 10.39
N MET A 342 2.10 -6.95 9.60
CA MET A 342 2.20 -5.78 8.72
C MET A 342 2.40 -6.17 7.27
N SER A 343 1.98 -5.31 6.36
CA SER A 343 2.36 -5.38 4.96
C SER A 343 3.73 -4.73 4.71
N VAL A 344 4.36 -5.10 3.60
CA VAL A 344 5.62 -4.51 3.13
C VAL A 344 5.44 -4.01 1.70
N PHE A 345 5.69 -2.73 1.46
CA PHE A 345 5.61 -2.13 0.14
C PHE A 345 6.53 -0.90 0.04
N LEU A 346 6.88 -0.49 -1.16
CA LEU A 346 7.60 0.75 -1.47
C LEU A 346 6.88 1.60 -2.52
N GLY A 347 5.97 1.03 -3.27
CA GLY A 347 5.17 1.70 -4.29
C GLY A 347 3.72 1.26 -4.28
N ASN A 348 2.83 2.14 -4.71
CA ASN A 348 1.41 1.90 -4.94
C ASN A 348 0.87 2.90 -5.97
N HIS A 349 -0.45 2.94 -6.17
CA HIS A 349 -1.12 3.86 -7.10
C HIS A 349 -1.20 5.32 -6.63
N ASP A 350 -0.76 5.64 -5.41
CA ASP A 350 -0.88 6.97 -4.79
C ASP A 350 0.45 7.73 -4.68
N GLY A 351 1.41 7.38 -5.50
CA GLY A 351 2.70 8.05 -5.46
C GLY A 351 3.56 7.87 -6.70
N ALA A 352 4.84 8.12 -6.51
CA ALA A 352 5.85 7.89 -7.54
C ALA A 352 6.13 6.39 -7.73
N ARG A 353 6.65 6.01 -8.88
CA ARG A 353 7.18 4.67 -9.13
C ARG A 353 8.30 4.35 -8.14
N MET A 354 8.27 3.14 -7.59
CA MET A 354 9.25 2.66 -6.60
C MET A 354 10.69 2.83 -7.09
N LEU A 355 10.97 2.49 -8.35
CA LEU A 355 12.29 2.58 -8.93
C LEU A 355 12.82 4.01 -8.98
N SER A 356 12.00 4.97 -9.44
CA SER A 356 12.40 6.38 -9.54
C SER A 356 12.58 7.04 -8.17
N LYS A 357 11.85 6.57 -7.15
CA LYS A 357 11.88 7.14 -5.80
C LYS A 357 12.99 6.55 -4.92
N TYR A 358 13.16 5.24 -4.89
CA TYR A 358 14.07 4.55 -3.95
C TYR A 358 15.28 3.92 -4.62
N GLY A 359 15.26 3.79 -5.94
CA GLY A 359 16.34 3.27 -6.75
C GLY A 359 17.04 4.36 -7.56
N ASN A 360 17.27 4.02 -8.81
CA ASN A 360 17.78 4.96 -9.82
C ASN A 360 17.30 4.48 -11.20
N ASP A 361 16.54 5.30 -11.89
CA ASP A 361 15.93 4.96 -13.19
C ASP A 361 16.80 5.33 -14.40
N ALA A 362 18.01 5.86 -14.17
CA ALA A 362 18.98 6.06 -15.23
C ALA A 362 19.33 4.71 -15.90
N PRO A 363 19.45 4.68 -17.25
CA PRO A 363 19.60 3.42 -18.00
C PRO A 363 20.68 2.47 -17.47
N GLN A 364 21.84 3.00 -17.03
CA GLN A 364 22.96 2.20 -16.53
C GLN A 364 22.72 1.55 -15.16
N PHE A 365 21.75 2.04 -14.37
CA PHE A 365 21.45 1.55 -13.03
C PHE A 365 20.10 0.85 -12.92
N ARG A 366 19.16 1.21 -13.77
CA ARG A 366 17.74 0.81 -13.73
C ARG A 366 17.52 -0.68 -13.48
N GLU A 367 18.24 -1.52 -14.22
CA GLU A 367 18.09 -2.98 -14.11
C GLU A 367 18.47 -3.49 -12.72
N HIS A 368 19.65 -3.10 -12.23
CA HIS A 368 20.14 -3.57 -10.93
C HIS A 368 19.37 -2.96 -9.77
N ALA A 369 18.99 -1.67 -9.86
CA ALA A 369 18.19 -0.98 -8.85
C ALA A 369 16.81 -1.62 -8.69
N SER A 370 16.12 -1.92 -9.81
CA SER A 370 14.80 -2.55 -9.79
C SER A 370 14.84 -3.94 -9.14
N LYS A 371 15.84 -4.76 -9.52
CA LYS A 371 16.05 -6.09 -8.94
C LYS A 371 16.39 -6.02 -7.43
N MET A 372 17.19 -5.05 -7.02
CA MET A 372 17.55 -4.82 -5.61
C MET A 372 16.30 -4.45 -4.79
N LEU A 373 15.45 -3.55 -5.28
CA LEU A 373 14.19 -3.18 -4.63
C LEU A 373 13.21 -4.36 -4.52
N SER A 374 13.10 -5.18 -5.57
CA SER A 374 12.33 -6.44 -5.53
C SER A 374 12.87 -7.41 -4.48
N THR A 375 14.21 -7.50 -4.34
CA THR A 375 14.84 -8.32 -3.30
C THR A 375 14.49 -7.79 -1.91
N PHE A 376 14.53 -6.49 -1.71
CA PHE A 376 14.16 -5.86 -0.44
C PHE A 376 12.73 -6.23 -0.04
N ILE A 377 11.72 -5.91 -0.88
CA ILE A 377 10.31 -6.16 -0.58
C ILE A 377 10.07 -7.65 -0.32
N LEU A 378 10.60 -8.53 -1.16
CA LEU A 378 10.34 -9.97 -1.08
C LEU A 378 11.18 -10.72 -0.02
N SER A 379 12.14 -10.06 0.63
CA SER A 379 12.94 -10.67 1.71
C SER A 379 12.65 -10.13 3.10
N MET A 380 11.91 -9.00 3.21
CA MET A 380 11.44 -8.47 4.49
C MET A 380 10.35 -9.36 5.12
N ARG A 381 10.21 -9.28 6.46
CA ARG A 381 9.11 -9.91 7.20
C ARG A 381 7.83 -9.10 7.00
N GLY A 382 6.72 -9.80 6.79
CA GLY A 382 5.41 -9.22 6.49
C GLY A 382 4.88 -9.69 5.14
N THR A 383 3.68 -9.29 4.79
CA THR A 383 3.07 -9.61 3.49
C THR A 383 3.51 -8.60 2.44
N PRO A 384 4.25 -9.00 1.40
CA PRO A 384 4.70 -8.09 0.35
C PRO A 384 3.56 -7.70 -0.59
N TYR A 385 3.48 -6.41 -0.89
CA TYR A 385 2.61 -5.82 -1.90
C TYR A 385 3.49 -5.30 -3.03
N CYS A 386 3.29 -5.81 -4.24
CA CYS A 386 4.00 -5.44 -5.45
C CYS A 386 3.02 -4.72 -6.38
N TYR A 387 3.32 -3.51 -6.77
CA TYR A 387 2.44 -2.72 -7.64
C TYR A 387 2.71 -3.06 -9.11
N ASN A 388 1.66 -3.13 -9.94
CA ASN A 388 1.79 -3.44 -11.35
C ASN A 388 2.76 -2.48 -12.08
N GLY A 389 3.73 -3.05 -12.77
CA GLY A 389 4.84 -2.34 -13.42
C GLY A 389 6.16 -2.37 -12.64
N ASP A 390 6.14 -2.62 -11.32
CA ASP A 390 7.38 -2.78 -10.54
C ASP A 390 8.17 -4.00 -10.99
N GLU A 391 7.48 -5.09 -11.40
CA GLU A 391 8.08 -6.34 -11.88
C GLU A 391 8.83 -6.21 -13.20
N ILE A 392 8.58 -5.14 -13.96
CA ILE A 392 9.31 -4.82 -15.21
C ILE A 392 10.15 -3.55 -15.10
N GLY A 393 10.16 -2.91 -13.92
CA GLY A 393 10.94 -1.69 -13.67
C GLY A 393 10.40 -0.46 -14.37
N MET A 394 9.07 -0.25 -14.38
CA MET A 394 8.48 1.00 -14.86
C MET A 394 8.96 2.18 -14.01
N THR A 395 9.11 3.35 -14.65
CA THR A 395 9.65 4.59 -14.06
C THR A 395 8.60 5.67 -14.04
N ASN A 396 8.90 6.79 -13.38
CA ASN A 396 8.15 8.03 -13.54
C ASN A 396 8.15 8.48 -14.99
N ILE A 397 7.11 9.23 -15.39
CA ILE A 397 6.96 9.73 -16.77
C ILE A 397 7.53 11.15 -16.97
N TYR A 398 7.71 11.93 -15.88
CA TYR A 398 8.27 13.28 -15.90
C TYR A 398 7.53 14.25 -16.85
N MET A 399 6.22 14.44 -16.63
CA MET A 399 5.40 15.36 -17.44
C MET A 399 5.71 16.84 -17.15
N ASP A 400 5.93 17.65 -18.20
CA ASP A 400 6.34 19.05 -18.07
C ASP A 400 5.16 20.03 -18.01
N LYS A 401 3.96 19.58 -18.37
CA LYS A 401 2.78 20.44 -18.54
C LYS A 401 1.63 19.95 -17.69
N ILE A 402 0.91 20.87 -17.06
CA ILE A 402 -0.25 20.53 -16.23
C ILE A 402 -1.37 19.85 -17.02
N GLU A 403 -1.53 20.17 -18.30
CA GLU A 403 -2.53 19.59 -19.20
C GLU A 403 -2.34 18.08 -19.43
N ASP A 404 -1.14 17.57 -19.15
CA ASP A 404 -0.84 16.14 -19.26
C ASP A 404 -1.29 15.33 -18.04
N TYR A 405 -1.47 16.00 -16.91
CA TYR A 405 -1.91 15.37 -15.65
C TYR A 405 -3.41 15.09 -15.63
N ARG A 406 -3.79 14.02 -14.93
CA ARG A 406 -5.18 13.61 -14.72
C ARG A 406 -5.52 13.47 -13.24
N ASP A 407 -4.50 13.49 -12.39
CA ASP A 407 -4.67 13.41 -10.93
C ASP A 407 -5.30 14.71 -10.40
N GLU A 408 -6.44 14.57 -9.72
CA GLU A 408 -7.17 15.70 -9.14
C GLU A 408 -6.32 16.52 -8.16
N LEU A 409 -5.45 15.86 -7.38
CA LEU A 409 -4.56 16.56 -6.44
C LEU A 409 -3.53 17.42 -7.18
N ALA A 410 -3.00 16.93 -8.30
CA ALA A 410 -2.09 17.71 -9.12
C ALA A 410 -2.79 18.93 -9.75
N LEU A 411 -4.01 18.73 -10.27
CA LEU A 411 -4.79 19.80 -10.91
C LEU A 411 -5.24 20.87 -9.90
N ARG A 412 -5.80 20.45 -8.76
CA ARG A 412 -6.25 21.37 -7.69
C ARG A 412 -5.07 22.09 -7.04
N GLY A 413 -3.97 21.38 -6.80
CA GLY A 413 -2.75 21.99 -6.28
C GLY A 413 -2.14 23.01 -7.22
N TYR A 414 -2.21 22.80 -8.54
CA TYR A 414 -1.80 23.78 -9.56
C TYR A 414 -2.66 25.06 -9.50
N ILE A 415 -3.99 24.91 -9.43
CA ILE A 415 -4.90 26.05 -9.28
C ILE A 415 -4.57 26.84 -8.00
N ASN A 416 -4.32 26.14 -6.90
CA ASN A 416 -3.92 26.78 -5.65
C ASN A 416 -2.58 27.49 -5.76
N CYS A 417 -1.59 26.91 -6.47
CA CYS A 417 -0.31 27.55 -6.72
C CYS A 417 -0.49 28.86 -7.51
N VAL A 418 -1.30 28.84 -8.58
CA VAL A 418 -1.62 30.04 -9.39
C VAL A 418 -2.32 31.11 -8.55
N ASN A 419 -3.37 30.75 -7.82
CA ASN A 419 -4.17 31.67 -7.01
C ASN A 419 -3.34 32.35 -5.91
N ASN A 420 -2.35 31.67 -5.37
CA ASN A 420 -1.46 32.18 -4.33
C ASN A 420 -0.17 32.78 -4.89
N LYS A 421 -0.05 32.95 -6.22
CA LYS A 421 1.14 33.50 -6.88
C LYS A 421 2.42 32.72 -6.55
N GLY A 422 2.30 31.40 -6.40
CA GLY A 422 3.42 30.49 -6.14
C GLY A 422 4.29 30.25 -7.37
N ASP A 423 5.43 29.61 -7.18
CA ASP A 423 6.32 29.22 -8.28
C ASP A 423 5.77 28.00 -9.02
N ILE A 424 5.20 28.23 -10.20
CA ILE A 424 4.63 27.19 -11.06
C ILE A 424 5.68 26.19 -11.52
N LYS A 425 6.91 26.66 -11.80
CA LYS A 425 8.00 25.78 -12.23
C LYS A 425 8.38 24.82 -11.11
N GLU A 426 8.62 25.33 -9.91
CA GLU A 426 8.91 24.49 -8.74
C GLU A 426 7.76 23.52 -8.46
N TYR A 427 6.50 23.96 -8.64
CA TYR A 427 5.33 23.09 -8.49
C TYR A 427 5.36 21.93 -9.46
N LEU A 428 5.59 22.18 -10.77
CA LEU A 428 5.65 21.12 -11.78
C LEU A 428 6.84 20.18 -11.58
N GLU A 429 8.02 20.70 -11.20
CA GLU A 429 9.18 19.87 -10.83
C GLU A 429 8.85 18.90 -9.67
N LYS A 430 8.06 19.33 -8.68
CA LYS A 430 7.57 18.44 -7.62
C LYS A 430 6.58 17.40 -8.14
N GLN A 431 5.68 17.78 -9.05
CA GLN A 431 4.74 16.84 -9.65
C GLN A 431 5.44 15.76 -10.48
N GLN A 432 6.49 16.11 -11.24
CA GLN A 432 7.31 15.13 -11.97
C GLN A 432 7.87 14.05 -11.07
N LEU A 433 8.21 14.40 -9.82
CA LEU A 433 8.80 13.46 -8.87
C LEU A 433 7.77 12.68 -8.05
N PHE A 434 6.64 13.30 -7.68
CA PHE A 434 5.78 12.78 -6.63
C PHE A 434 4.31 12.60 -7.02
N SER A 435 3.85 13.10 -8.19
CA SER A 435 2.45 12.93 -8.61
C SER A 435 2.05 11.46 -8.67
N ARG A 436 0.80 11.18 -8.30
CA ARG A 436 0.15 9.87 -8.43
C ARG A 436 0.10 9.39 -9.89
N ASP A 437 0.00 10.30 -10.85
CA ASP A 437 -0.01 9.97 -12.29
C ASP A 437 1.23 9.21 -12.76
N ASN A 438 2.39 9.39 -12.08
CA ASN A 438 3.59 8.61 -12.37
C ASN A 438 3.35 7.09 -12.24
N ALA A 439 2.64 6.67 -11.19
CA ALA A 439 2.28 5.27 -10.99
C ALA A 439 1.11 4.83 -11.87
N ARG A 440 0.28 5.76 -12.34
CA ARG A 440 -0.97 5.49 -13.08
C ARG A 440 -0.80 5.46 -14.60
N THR A 441 0.43 5.64 -15.13
CA THR A 441 0.70 5.51 -16.56
C THR A 441 0.31 4.12 -17.07
N PRO A 442 -0.17 4.00 -18.34
CA PRO A 442 -0.51 2.72 -18.95
C PRO A 442 0.64 1.70 -18.88
N PHE A 443 0.27 0.45 -18.61
CA PHE A 443 1.20 -0.66 -18.49
C PHE A 443 1.88 -1.00 -19.82
N GLN A 444 3.16 -1.35 -19.78
CA GLN A 444 4.01 -1.49 -20.96
C GLN A 444 4.15 -2.96 -21.38
N TRP A 445 3.27 -3.42 -22.29
CA TRP A 445 3.22 -4.81 -22.75
C TRP A 445 4.30 -5.12 -23.79
N ASN A 446 4.49 -4.22 -24.77
CA ASN A 446 5.50 -4.37 -25.82
C ASN A 446 5.90 -3.01 -26.44
N ASP A 447 6.66 -3.03 -27.51
CA ASP A 447 7.17 -1.85 -28.23
C ASP A 447 6.24 -1.29 -29.34
N MET A 448 5.03 -1.87 -29.47
CA MET A 448 4.01 -1.37 -30.40
C MET A 448 3.39 -0.04 -29.92
N PRO A 449 2.67 0.69 -30.79
CA PRO A 449 2.01 1.94 -30.38
C PRO A 449 1.23 1.79 -29.08
N ASN A 450 1.28 2.83 -28.25
CA ASN A 450 0.69 2.86 -26.91
C ASN A 450 1.15 1.70 -26.00
N ALA A 451 2.35 1.18 -26.21
CA ALA A 451 2.88 0.02 -25.48
C ALA A 451 2.00 -1.24 -25.59
N ALA A 452 1.16 -1.34 -26.62
CA ALA A 452 0.06 -2.31 -26.76
C ALA A 452 -0.91 -2.34 -25.57
N PHE A 453 -0.99 -1.27 -24.80
CA PHE A 453 -2.00 -1.08 -23.77
C PHE A 453 -3.39 -0.93 -24.41
N THR A 454 -3.52 -0.04 -25.40
CA THR A 454 -4.74 0.26 -26.14
C THR A 454 -4.49 0.40 -27.64
N THR A 455 -5.52 0.21 -28.45
CA THR A 455 -5.54 0.60 -29.87
C THR A 455 -6.09 2.01 -30.10
N GLY A 456 -6.71 2.61 -29.08
CA GLY A 456 -7.26 3.96 -29.07
C GLY A 456 -6.30 5.01 -28.49
N ILE A 457 -6.87 6.11 -28.00
CA ILE A 457 -6.12 7.18 -27.32
C ILE A 457 -6.09 6.85 -25.82
N PRO A 458 -4.90 6.64 -25.22
CA PRO A 458 -4.83 6.32 -23.79
C PRO A 458 -5.37 7.46 -22.92
N TRP A 459 -6.09 7.12 -21.84
CA TRP A 459 -6.63 8.10 -20.88
C TRP A 459 -5.55 8.96 -20.21
N LEU A 460 -4.35 8.41 -20.06
CA LEU A 460 -3.14 9.07 -19.57
C LEU A 460 -1.99 8.73 -20.51
N LYS A 461 -1.01 9.62 -20.67
CA LYS A 461 0.15 9.42 -21.54
C LYS A 461 0.88 8.12 -21.20
N VAL A 462 1.23 7.34 -22.22
CA VAL A 462 2.15 6.21 -22.09
C VAL A 462 3.57 6.74 -21.88
N ASN A 463 4.29 6.16 -20.93
CA ASN A 463 5.69 6.53 -20.71
C ASN A 463 6.52 6.21 -21.97
N PRO A 464 7.22 7.18 -22.58
CA PRO A 464 7.92 6.99 -23.85
C PRO A 464 9.01 5.92 -23.81
N ASN A 465 9.47 5.54 -22.64
CA ASN A 465 10.47 4.48 -22.46
C ASN A 465 9.91 3.05 -22.67
N PHE A 466 8.64 2.89 -23.05
CA PHE A 466 8.03 1.58 -23.32
C PHE A 466 8.74 0.80 -24.43
N LYS A 467 9.47 1.46 -25.32
CA LYS A 467 10.28 0.79 -26.34
C LYS A 467 11.41 -0.04 -25.74
N GLU A 468 11.90 0.35 -24.57
CA GLU A 468 12.99 -0.32 -23.85
C GLU A 468 12.47 -1.13 -22.66
N ILE A 469 11.47 -0.59 -21.94
CA ILE A 469 10.89 -1.20 -20.76
C ILE A 469 9.53 -1.78 -21.13
N ASN A 470 9.47 -3.07 -21.41
CA ASN A 470 8.20 -3.74 -21.67
C ASN A 470 8.28 -5.25 -21.40
N VAL A 471 7.12 -5.87 -21.23
CA VAL A 471 7.00 -7.30 -20.93
C VAL A 471 7.62 -8.16 -22.05
N ALA A 472 7.27 -7.90 -23.30
CA ALA A 472 7.68 -8.75 -24.43
C ALA A 472 9.20 -8.82 -24.64
N ALA A 473 9.91 -7.72 -24.40
CA ALA A 473 11.38 -7.71 -24.44
C ALA A 473 11.96 -8.47 -23.25
N GLN A 474 11.39 -8.31 -22.05
CA GLN A 474 11.90 -8.91 -20.83
C GLN A 474 11.60 -10.43 -20.72
N GLU A 475 10.52 -10.91 -21.32
CA GLU A 475 10.25 -12.36 -21.41
C GLU A 475 11.38 -13.13 -22.11
N LYS A 476 12.01 -12.52 -23.10
CA LYS A 476 13.09 -13.15 -23.90
C LYS A 476 14.43 -13.19 -23.18
N ASP A 477 14.65 -12.30 -22.20
CA ASP A 477 15.90 -12.25 -21.44
C ASP A 477 15.77 -12.93 -20.07
N LYS A 478 16.41 -14.06 -19.89
CA LYS A 478 16.44 -14.82 -18.62
C LYS A 478 16.97 -14.01 -17.43
N ASN A 479 17.73 -12.94 -17.70
CA ASN A 479 18.31 -12.07 -16.68
C ASN A 479 17.54 -10.76 -16.51
N SER A 480 16.43 -10.54 -17.25
CA SER A 480 15.62 -9.34 -17.14
C SER A 480 15.11 -9.08 -15.71
N ILE A 481 14.58 -7.89 -15.48
CA ILE A 481 13.92 -7.52 -14.21
C ILE A 481 12.75 -8.46 -13.95
N LEU A 482 11.89 -8.70 -14.96
CA LEU A 482 10.73 -9.59 -14.88
C LEU A 482 11.12 -11.03 -14.47
N ASN A 483 12.10 -11.62 -15.13
CA ASN A 483 12.52 -12.98 -14.81
C ASN A 483 13.26 -13.06 -13.47
N TYR A 484 13.93 -11.99 -13.04
CA TYR A 484 14.47 -11.89 -11.69
C TYR A 484 13.36 -11.80 -10.64
N PHE A 485 12.33 -11.00 -10.86
CA PHE A 485 11.17 -10.88 -9.99
C PHE A 485 10.52 -12.26 -9.77
N ARG A 486 10.25 -13.01 -10.84
CA ARG A 486 9.72 -14.38 -10.78
C ARG A 486 10.59 -15.30 -9.91
N ARG A 487 11.93 -15.22 -10.07
CA ARG A 487 12.85 -16.00 -9.24
C ARG A 487 12.80 -15.60 -7.77
N MET A 488 12.69 -14.31 -7.47
CA MET A 488 12.56 -13.83 -6.09
C MET A 488 11.23 -14.25 -5.45
N VAL A 489 10.12 -14.17 -6.19
CA VAL A 489 8.81 -14.67 -5.75
C VAL A 489 8.89 -16.16 -5.44
N LYS A 490 9.45 -16.96 -6.34
CA LYS A 490 9.66 -18.39 -6.10
C LYS A 490 10.57 -18.62 -4.88
N PHE A 491 11.67 -17.88 -4.77
CA PHE A 491 12.60 -18.01 -3.65
C PHE A 491 11.92 -17.71 -2.31
N ARG A 492 11.06 -16.68 -2.23
CA ARG A 492 10.29 -16.39 -1.02
C ARG A 492 9.32 -17.53 -0.68
N LYS A 493 8.57 -18.04 -1.65
CA LYS A 493 7.62 -19.15 -1.45
C LYS A 493 8.31 -20.43 -0.96
N ASP A 494 9.49 -20.72 -1.47
CA ASP A 494 10.27 -21.91 -1.10
C ASP A 494 11.01 -21.74 0.25
N ASN A 495 11.02 -20.53 0.84
CA ASN A 495 11.79 -20.23 2.04
C ASN A 495 10.95 -19.53 3.12
N PRO A 496 10.24 -20.30 3.98
CA PRO A 496 9.44 -19.74 5.08
C PRO A 496 10.20 -18.79 6.02
N ILE A 497 11.53 -18.91 6.08
CA ILE A 497 12.40 -17.98 6.80
C ILE A 497 12.22 -16.52 6.35
N LEU A 498 11.85 -16.27 5.09
CA LEU A 498 11.57 -14.92 4.59
C LEU A 498 10.18 -14.40 5.02
N VAL A 499 9.28 -15.31 5.40
CA VAL A 499 7.95 -14.97 5.94
C VAL A 499 8.03 -14.82 7.45
N TYR A 500 8.35 -15.89 8.16
CA TYR A 500 8.21 -16.01 9.62
C TYR A 500 9.50 -15.74 10.41
N GLY A 501 10.66 -15.71 9.73
CA GLY A 501 11.95 -15.55 10.41
C GLY A 501 12.08 -14.22 11.14
N ASP A 502 12.80 -14.24 12.25
CA ASP A 502 13.18 -13.02 12.97
C ASP A 502 14.05 -12.13 12.06
N TYR A 503 13.89 -10.85 12.19
CA TYR A 503 14.71 -9.84 11.52
C TYR A 503 15.73 -9.27 12.51
N GLN A 504 16.94 -9.05 12.02
CA GLN A 504 17.99 -8.35 12.77
C GLN A 504 18.75 -7.42 11.83
N LEU A 505 18.65 -6.12 12.05
CA LEU A 505 19.46 -5.13 11.33
C LEU A 505 20.94 -5.33 11.63
N LEU A 506 21.76 -5.23 10.60
CA LEU A 506 23.23 -5.20 10.67
C LEU A 506 23.72 -3.89 10.04
N ASP A 507 24.94 -3.47 10.40
CA ASP A 507 25.58 -2.29 9.79
C ASP A 507 24.65 -1.05 9.78
N ALA A 508 24.07 -0.76 10.95
CA ALA A 508 22.95 0.19 11.10
C ALA A 508 23.31 1.60 10.59
N GLU A 509 24.53 2.05 10.83
CA GLU A 509 25.01 3.40 10.50
C GLU A 509 25.55 3.55 9.07
N ASN A 510 25.53 2.49 8.27
CA ASN A 510 26.00 2.55 6.88
C ASN A 510 24.99 3.30 6.00
N PRO A 511 25.34 4.44 5.39
CA PRO A 511 24.40 5.25 4.61
C PRO A 511 24.13 4.71 3.19
N LYS A 512 24.79 3.62 2.77
CA LYS A 512 24.69 3.06 1.43
C LYS A 512 24.13 1.65 1.40
N VAL A 513 24.43 0.86 2.44
CA VAL A 513 24.08 -0.57 2.47
C VAL A 513 23.00 -0.85 3.49
N TYR A 514 21.98 -1.60 3.09
CA TYR A 514 21.02 -2.19 4.00
C TYR A 514 21.35 -3.68 4.17
N ALA A 515 21.88 -4.03 5.33
CA ALA A 515 22.25 -5.40 5.67
C ALA A 515 21.39 -5.93 6.82
N TYR A 516 20.88 -7.14 6.73
CA TYR A 516 20.12 -7.76 7.82
C TYR A 516 20.14 -9.28 7.76
N LEU A 517 19.90 -9.90 8.92
CA LEU A 517 19.67 -11.33 9.05
C LEU A 517 18.19 -11.65 9.14
N ARG A 518 17.84 -12.80 8.54
CA ARG A 518 16.59 -13.53 8.81
C ARG A 518 16.95 -14.84 9.50
N LYS A 519 16.22 -15.20 10.58
CA LYS A 519 16.50 -16.39 11.39
C LYS A 519 15.22 -17.19 11.61
N TYR A 520 15.21 -18.48 11.27
CA TYR A 520 14.05 -19.35 11.44
C TYR A 520 14.49 -20.81 11.53
N GLU A 521 14.03 -21.54 12.55
CA GLU A 521 14.28 -22.99 12.73
C GLU A 521 15.77 -23.37 12.53
N GLY A 522 16.67 -22.63 13.17
CA GLY A 522 18.12 -22.87 13.12
C GLY A 522 18.81 -22.38 11.84
N ARG A 523 18.06 -22.05 10.79
CA ARG A 523 18.59 -21.47 9.55
C ARG A 523 18.83 -19.97 9.68
N LYS A 524 19.80 -19.45 8.92
CA LYS A 524 20.10 -18.03 8.84
C LYS A 524 20.31 -17.61 7.39
N LEU A 525 19.61 -16.56 6.97
CA LEU A 525 19.87 -15.88 5.70
C LEU A 525 20.41 -14.48 5.97
N LEU A 526 21.52 -14.15 5.35
CA LEU A 526 22.10 -12.81 5.33
C LEU A 526 21.69 -12.13 4.03
N VAL A 527 21.00 -11.00 4.16
CA VAL A 527 20.56 -10.16 3.04
C VAL A 527 21.41 -8.91 3.01
N LEU A 528 22.00 -8.63 1.86
CA LEU A 528 22.87 -7.49 1.60
C LEU A 528 22.37 -6.72 0.39
N LEU A 529 22.12 -5.40 0.55
CA LEU A 529 21.55 -4.53 -0.46
C LEU A 529 22.30 -3.20 -0.51
N ASN A 530 22.96 -2.92 -1.62
CA ASN A 530 23.57 -1.62 -1.85
C ASN A 530 22.56 -0.67 -2.51
N PHE A 531 22.16 0.39 -1.83
CA PHE A 531 21.21 1.39 -2.34
C PHE A 531 21.92 2.59 -3.00
N SER A 532 23.17 2.43 -3.41
CA SER A 532 23.94 3.53 -3.98
C SER A 532 24.45 3.25 -5.40
N THR A 533 24.78 4.31 -6.11
CA THR A 533 25.39 4.28 -7.46
C THR A 533 26.89 3.96 -7.46
N THR A 534 27.46 3.68 -6.31
CA THR A 534 28.91 3.39 -6.15
C THR A 534 29.10 2.05 -5.45
N ASN A 535 30.29 1.48 -5.56
CA ASN A 535 30.67 0.36 -4.71
C ASN A 535 30.55 0.75 -3.23
N ALA A 536 30.12 -0.21 -2.42
CA ALA A 536 29.97 -0.03 -0.98
C ALA A 536 30.39 -1.29 -0.23
N VAL A 537 30.77 -1.15 1.02
CA VAL A 537 31.17 -2.28 1.88
C VAL A 537 30.13 -2.43 2.99
N ALA A 538 29.57 -3.62 3.12
CA ALA A 538 28.79 -4.02 4.28
C ALA A 538 29.73 -4.56 5.37
N THR A 539 29.63 -4.04 6.59
CA THR A 539 30.38 -4.53 7.75
C THR A 539 29.41 -5.23 8.71
N THR A 540 29.23 -6.53 8.51
CA THR A 540 28.16 -7.27 9.21
C THR A 540 28.52 -7.72 10.63
N GLY A 541 29.79 -7.74 10.97
CA GLY A 541 30.31 -8.30 12.22
C GLY A 541 30.18 -9.84 12.32
N ILE A 542 29.67 -10.49 11.26
CA ILE A 542 29.44 -11.94 11.24
C ILE A 542 30.59 -12.63 10.52
N LYS A 543 31.40 -13.36 11.28
CA LYS A 543 32.46 -14.18 10.70
C LYS A 543 31.84 -15.45 10.10
N VAL A 544 31.90 -15.58 8.76
CA VAL A 544 31.37 -16.75 8.04
C VAL A 544 32.52 -17.44 7.31
N LYS A 545 32.67 -18.73 7.55
CA LYS A 545 33.73 -19.51 6.89
C LYS A 545 33.43 -19.83 5.42
N SER A 546 32.16 -20.05 5.07
CA SER A 546 31.75 -20.41 3.70
C SER A 546 30.26 -20.11 3.47
N PRO A 547 29.85 -18.83 3.33
CA PRO A 547 28.47 -18.50 3.07
C PRO A 547 28.05 -19.00 1.67
N LYS A 548 26.88 -19.62 1.59
CA LYS A 548 26.34 -20.12 0.33
C LYS A 548 25.45 -19.05 -0.33
N LEU A 549 25.91 -18.50 -1.45
CA LEU A 549 25.07 -17.58 -2.24
C LEU A 549 23.82 -18.31 -2.74
N LYS A 550 22.65 -17.78 -2.43
CA LYS A 550 21.33 -18.32 -2.84
C LYS A 550 20.76 -17.57 -4.02
N ILE A 551 20.85 -16.24 -4.00
CA ILE A 551 20.32 -15.38 -5.05
C ILE A 551 21.14 -14.07 -5.13
N THR A 552 21.32 -13.56 -6.33
CA THR A 552 21.93 -12.25 -6.60
C THR A 552 21.29 -11.65 -7.86
N ASN A 553 21.30 -10.33 -7.96
CA ASN A 553 20.82 -9.57 -9.12
C ASN A 553 21.91 -9.32 -10.18
N TYR A 554 23.14 -9.77 -9.95
CA TYR A 554 24.24 -9.70 -10.91
C TYR A 554 24.49 -11.06 -11.56
N LYS A 555 24.90 -11.09 -12.84
CA LYS A 555 25.17 -12.33 -13.61
C LYS A 555 26.44 -13.02 -13.14
N GLU A 556 27.45 -12.24 -12.78
CA GLU A 556 28.76 -12.74 -12.35
C GLU A 556 28.77 -13.06 -10.87
N LYS A 557 29.55 -14.07 -10.48
CA LYS A 557 29.67 -14.45 -9.08
C LYS A 557 30.15 -13.26 -8.24
N VAL A 558 29.51 -13.08 -7.11
CA VAL A 558 29.88 -12.09 -6.10
C VAL A 558 31.26 -12.42 -5.55
N ILE A 559 32.02 -11.40 -5.25
CA ILE A 559 33.32 -11.47 -4.57
C ILE A 559 33.17 -12.29 -3.28
N THR A 560 34.11 -13.19 -3.05
CA THR A 560 34.14 -14.02 -1.85
C THR A 560 34.15 -13.14 -0.61
N PRO A 561 33.24 -13.37 0.36
CA PRO A 561 33.21 -12.57 1.57
C PRO A 561 34.55 -12.62 2.28
N GLY A 562 35.03 -11.46 2.77
CA GLY A 562 36.20 -11.42 3.65
C GLY A 562 35.90 -12.24 4.91
N SER A 563 36.92 -12.95 5.39
CA SER A 563 36.83 -13.77 6.62
C SER A 563 36.47 -12.96 7.87
N ASP A 564 36.57 -11.62 7.78
CA ASP A 564 36.29 -10.64 8.82
C ASP A 564 34.82 -10.18 8.87
N GLY A 565 33.94 -10.69 7.99
CA GLY A 565 32.53 -10.29 7.91
C GLY A 565 32.28 -9.02 7.09
N ARG A 566 33.23 -8.65 6.24
CA ARG A 566 33.09 -7.56 5.27
C ARG A 566 32.68 -8.11 3.91
N PHE A 567 31.75 -7.42 3.23
CA PHE A 567 31.23 -7.78 1.91
C PHE A 567 31.30 -6.54 1.00
N GLU A 568 32.01 -6.63 -0.08
CA GLU A 568 32.01 -5.60 -1.12
C GLU A 568 30.79 -5.81 -2.04
N LEU A 569 30.06 -4.73 -2.32
CA LEU A 569 28.87 -4.71 -3.14
C LEU A 569 29.04 -3.68 -4.26
N ARG A 570 28.70 -4.09 -5.46
CA ARG A 570 28.63 -3.21 -6.64
C ARG A 570 27.43 -2.26 -6.55
N PRO A 571 27.32 -1.23 -7.41
CA PRO A 571 26.15 -0.35 -7.44
C PRO A 571 24.83 -1.13 -7.53
N PHE A 572 23.90 -0.86 -6.63
CA PHE A 572 22.60 -1.54 -6.55
C PHE A 572 22.67 -3.08 -6.48
N GLU A 573 23.76 -3.62 -5.97
CA GLU A 573 23.86 -5.07 -5.80
C GLU A 573 22.98 -5.57 -4.65
N ALA A 574 22.28 -6.66 -4.93
CA ALA A 574 21.52 -7.44 -3.96
C ALA A 574 22.05 -8.87 -3.91
N ALA A 575 22.31 -9.37 -2.70
CA ALA A 575 22.76 -10.75 -2.50
C ALA A 575 22.14 -11.33 -1.23
N ILE A 576 21.69 -12.60 -1.33
CA ILE A 576 21.21 -13.37 -0.17
C ILE A 576 22.09 -14.60 -0.01
N TYR A 577 22.69 -14.73 1.17
CA TYR A 577 23.53 -15.85 1.56
C TYR A 577 22.86 -16.69 2.64
N GLU A 578 22.98 -18.00 2.54
CA GLU A 578 22.71 -18.92 3.67
C GLU A 578 24.02 -19.12 4.43
N LEU A 579 23.94 -18.95 5.78
CA LEU A 579 25.09 -18.97 6.70
C LEU A 579 25.23 -20.33 7.38
#